data_c6ee5403b25124c642e5f64972e79d17
#
_entry.id   c6ee5403b25124c642e5f64972e79d17
#
_cell.length_a   1.000
_cell.length_b   1.000
_cell.length_c   1.000
_cell.angle_alpha   90.00
_cell.angle_beta   90.00
_cell.angle_gamma   90.00
#
_symmetry.space_group_name_H-M   'P 1'
#
loop_
_entity.id
_entity.type
_entity.pdbx_description
1 polymer ?
#
loop_
_entity_poly.entity_id
_entity_poly.type
_entity_poly.pdbx_seq_one_letter_code
_entity_poly.pdbx_strand_id
1 'polypeptide(L)'
;FYKFQEEAIEEVSFGENVIIEAPTASGKTEAFLIPVIQKIKKESSTKGVFAVFVYPTKALSRDQHPKILKFAEKIGIDVQVFDGDTNQVERREIVENPPHILITNFDVLHYHLWHQTKFSSLLSTMKVLVVDEAHVYSGIFGSNVHYIIKRLKRICSNKIQFVAASATLEDAKNFCEQLFGVKMKIVHGS
;
A
#
# COMPACT_ATOMS: atom_id res chain seq x y z
N PHE A 1 17.85 -1.26 13.50
CA PHE A 1 16.38 -1.41 13.51
C PHE A 1 15.88 -1.60 14.94
N TYR A 2 14.63 -1.15 15.19
CA TYR A 2 13.92 -1.51 16.41
C TYR A 2 13.40 -2.96 16.28
N LYS A 3 13.20 -3.65 17.40
CA LYS A 3 12.74 -5.04 17.43
C LYS A 3 11.46 -5.27 16.61
N PHE A 4 10.48 -4.36 16.72
CA PHE A 4 9.23 -4.47 15.96
C PHE A 4 9.42 -4.30 14.44
N GLN A 5 10.42 -3.51 14.03
CA GLN A 5 10.75 -3.37 12.61
C GLN A 5 11.30 -4.68 12.04
N GLU A 6 12.20 -5.35 12.79
CA GLU A 6 12.74 -6.65 12.39
C GLU A 6 11.64 -7.71 12.28
N GLU A 7 10.75 -7.77 13.28
CA GLU A 7 9.59 -8.66 13.27
C GLU A 7 8.66 -8.38 12.08
N ALA A 8 8.33 -7.11 11.84
CA ALA A 8 7.47 -6.73 10.70
C ALA A 8 8.13 -7.09 9.36
N ILE A 9 9.42 -6.82 9.20
CA ILE A 9 10.17 -7.16 7.98
C ILE A 9 10.14 -8.67 7.75
N GLU A 10 10.33 -9.47 8.78
CA GLU A 10 10.31 -10.92 8.71
C GLU A 10 8.93 -11.43 8.28
N GLU A 11 7.86 -11.04 8.98
CA GLU A 11 6.50 -11.49 8.70
C GLU A 11 6.01 -11.07 7.30
N VAL A 12 6.28 -9.82 6.90
CA VAL A 12 5.93 -9.35 5.54
C VAL A 12 6.74 -10.12 4.49
N SER A 13 8.02 -10.42 4.76
CA SER A 13 8.87 -11.19 3.83
C SER A 13 8.37 -12.63 3.65
N PHE A 14 7.81 -13.25 4.68
CA PHE A 14 7.17 -14.56 4.61
C PHE A 14 5.84 -14.58 3.84
N GLY A 15 5.29 -13.41 3.50
CA GLY A 15 4.04 -13.31 2.76
C GLY A 15 2.79 -13.20 3.64
N GLU A 16 2.97 -13.01 4.94
CA GLU A 16 1.86 -12.82 5.87
C GLU A 16 1.18 -11.46 5.66
N ASN A 17 -0.11 -11.40 5.97
CA ASN A 17 -0.82 -10.14 6.10
C ASN A 17 -0.52 -9.56 7.49
N VAL A 18 -0.03 -8.34 7.56
CA VAL A 18 0.55 -7.77 8.79
C VAL A 18 -0.04 -6.41 9.11
N ILE A 19 -0.34 -6.19 10.38
CA ILE A 19 -0.61 -4.87 10.95
C ILE A 19 0.59 -4.46 11.79
N ILE A 20 1.15 -3.30 11.49
CA ILE A 20 2.21 -2.67 12.28
C ILE A 20 1.56 -1.58 13.14
N GLU A 21 1.39 -1.87 14.40
CA GLU A 21 0.83 -0.94 15.37
C GLU A 21 1.94 -0.30 16.18
N ALA A 22 2.19 0.98 15.96
CA ALA A 22 3.24 1.71 16.67
C ALA A 22 2.94 3.21 16.69
N PRO A 23 3.50 3.97 17.65
CA PRO A 23 3.33 5.41 17.71
C PRO A 23 3.73 6.13 16.42
N THR A 24 3.25 7.36 16.25
CA THR A 24 3.66 8.22 15.13
C THR A 24 5.17 8.46 15.19
N ALA A 25 5.82 8.54 14.03
CA ALA A 25 7.26 8.73 13.87
C ALA A 25 8.15 7.63 14.49
N SER A 26 7.64 6.43 14.69
CA SER A 26 8.38 5.29 15.23
C SER A 26 9.17 4.49 14.20
N GLY A 27 9.10 4.83 12.91
CA GLY A 27 9.77 4.08 11.84
C GLY A 27 8.90 2.98 11.21
N LYS A 28 7.56 3.11 11.26
CA LYS A 28 6.63 2.18 10.59
C LYS A 28 6.85 2.11 9.09
N THR A 29 7.22 3.25 8.48
CA THR A 29 7.44 3.32 7.02
C THR A 29 8.55 2.38 6.58
N GLU A 30 9.68 2.38 7.27
CA GLU A 30 10.79 1.48 7.00
C GLU A 30 10.40 0.02 7.20
N ALA A 31 9.61 -0.27 8.22
CA ALA A 31 9.18 -1.61 8.56
C ALA A 31 8.35 -2.29 7.45
N PHE A 32 7.53 -1.56 6.71
CA PHE A 32 6.80 -2.11 5.58
C PHE A 32 7.51 -1.90 4.23
N LEU A 33 8.26 -0.82 4.07
CA LEU A 33 8.91 -0.48 2.80
C LEU A 33 10.02 -1.45 2.45
N ILE A 34 10.88 -1.78 3.42
CA ILE A 34 12.05 -2.65 3.21
C ILE A 34 11.66 -4.02 2.65
N PRO A 35 10.74 -4.78 3.28
CA PRO A 35 10.37 -6.09 2.76
C PRO A 35 9.65 -6.01 1.40
N VAL A 36 8.87 -4.97 1.15
CA VAL A 36 8.24 -4.77 -0.17
C VAL A 36 9.29 -4.53 -1.25
N ILE A 37 10.26 -3.67 -1.01
CA ILE A 37 11.38 -3.42 -1.93
C ILE A 37 12.18 -4.70 -2.20
N GLN A 38 12.45 -5.51 -1.17
CA GLN A 38 13.15 -6.78 -1.33
C GLN A 38 12.35 -7.78 -2.19
N LYS A 39 11.03 -7.82 -2.04
CA LYS A 39 10.15 -8.65 -2.88
C LYS A 39 10.18 -8.21 -4.33
N ILE A 40 10.04 -6.91 -4.59
CA ILE A 40 10.12 -6.35 -5.95
C ILE A 40 11.45 -6.76 -6.60
N LYS A 41 12.55 -6.63 -5.89
CA LYS A 41 13.88 -6.97 -6.40
C LYS A 41 14.04 -8.46 -6.72
N LYS A 42 13.42 -9.34 -5.95
CA LYS A 42 13.43 -10.79 -6.21
C LYS A 42 12.60 -11.16 -7.42
N GLU A 43 11.52 -10.44 -7.69
CA GLU A 43 10.57 -10.71 -8.75
C GLU A 43 10.70 -9.77 -9.96
N SER A 44 11.89 -9.20 -10.18
CA SER A 44 12.21 -8.13 -11.13
C SER A 44 11.88 -8.36 -12.61
N SER A 45 11.27 -9.48 -12.95
CA SER A 45 10.81 -9.78 -14.33
C SER A 45 9.38 -9.34 -14.63
N THR A 46 8.62 -8.87 -13.65
CA THR A 46 7.22 -8.48 -13.85
C THR A 46 7.13 -6.98 -14.20
N LYS A 47 6.74 -6.69 -15.44
CA LYS A 47 6.32 -5.35 -15.84
C LYS A 47 4.97 -5.04 -15.19
N GLY A 48 4.83 -3.87 -14.63
CA GLY A 48 3.58 -3.39 -14.02
C GLY A 48 3.73 -2.99 -12.57
N VAL A 49 2.64 -2.52 -11.97
CA VAL A 49 2.60 -2.13 -10.57
C VAL A 49 2.67 -3.38 -9.69
N PHE A 50 3.71 -3.47 -8.87
CA PHE A 50 3.88 -4.55 -7.91
C PHE A 50 3.20 -4.26 -6.58
N ALA A 51 3.36 -3.03 -6.07
CA ALA A 51 2.80 -2.61 -4.81
C ALA A 51 2.07 -1.27 -4.94
N VAL A 52 0.94 -1.16 -4.25
CA VAL A 52 0.19 0.09 -4.11
C VAL A 52 0.25 0.53 -2.66
N PHE A 53 0.68 1.76 -2.43
CA PHE A 53 0.73 2.39 -1.12
C PHE A 53 -0.39 3.43 -1.02
N VAL A 54 -1.28 3.23 -0.06
CA VAL A 54 -2.45 4.07 0.15
C VAL A 54 -2.28 4.92 1.41
N TYR A 55 -2.42 6.22 1.24
CA TYR A 55 -2.41 7.21 2.30
C TYR A 55 -3.77 7.90 2.40
N PRO A 56 -4.18 8.38 3.58
CA PRO A 56 -5.50 8.98 3.76
C PRO A 56 -5.68 10.33 3.04
N THR A 57 -4.60 11.05 2.78
CA THR A 57 -4.65 12.37 2.14
C THR A 57 -3.58 12.54 1.06
N LYS A 58 -3.85 13.40 0.07
CA LYS A 58 -2.87 13.80 -0.94
C LYS A 58 -1.61 14.42 -0.32
N ALA A 59 -1.79 15.24 0.71
CA ALA A 59 -0.67 15.88 1.40
C ALA A 59 0.27 14.84 1.99
N LEU A 60 -0.25 13.82 2.66
CA LEU A 60 0.55 12.74 3.25
C LEU A 60 1.23 11.89 2.17
N SER A 61 0.52 11.55 1.08
CA SER A 61 1.11 10.84 -0.07
C SER A 61 2.33 11.57 -0.62
N ARG A 62 2.21 12.88 -0.79
CA ARG A 62 3.28 13.71 -1.35
C ARG A 62 4.43 13.94 -0.38
N ASP A 63 4.17 13.98 0.93
CA ASP A 63 5.22 14.01 1.96
C ASP A 63 6.01 12.69 2.03
N GLN A 64 5.34 11.57 1.86
CA GLN A 64 5.98 10.25 1.93
C GLN A 64 6.73 9.88 0.63
N HIS A 65 6.29 10.38 -0.52
CA HIS A 65 6.89 10.06 -1.81
C HIS A 65 8.42 10.27 -1.86
N PRO A 66 8.99 11.45 -1.52
CA PRO A 66 10.44 11.64 -1.57
C PRO A 66 11.20 10.75 -0.59
N LYS A 67 10.59 10.38 0.54
CA LYS A 67 11.19 9.47 1.52
C LYS A 67 11.29 8.05 0.94
N ILE A 68 10.20 7.56 0.35
CA ILE A 68 10.16 6.24 -0.28
C ILE A 68 11.08 6.19 -1.49
N LEU A 69 11.07 7.23 -2.34
CA LEU A 69 11.90 7.34 -3.53
C LEU A 69 13.39 7.25 -3.18
N LYS A 70 13.83 7.93 -2.12
CA LYS A 70 15.23 7.90 -1.66
C LYS A 70 15.75 6.49 -1.38
N PHE A 71 14.90 5.58 -0.90
CA PHE A 71 15.27 4.18 -0.67
C PHE A 71 15.20 3.36 -1.97
N ALA A 72 14.17 3.58 -2.75
CA ALA A 72 13.85 2.78 -3.94
C ALA A 72 14.78 3.08 -5.12
N GLU A 73 15.09 4.36 -5.35
CA GLU A 73 15.89 4.85 -6.48
C GLU A 73 17.28 4.22 -6.51
N LYS A 74 17.93 4.09 -5.34
CA LYS A 74 19.27 3.51 -5.21
C LYS A 74 19.39 2.07 -5.74
N ILE A 75 18.29 1.38 -5.85
CA ILE A 75 18.22 -0.02 -6.28
C ILE A 75 17.40 -0.22 -7.55
N GLY A 76 17.11 0.88 -8.26
CA GLY A 76 16.41 0.85 -9.55
C GLY A 76 14.91 0.54 -9.47
N ILE A 77 14.27 0.86 -8.34
CA ILE A 77 12.81 0.72 -8.19
C ILE A 77 12.15 2.07 -8.43
N ASP A 78 11.23 2.09 -9.39
CA ASP A 78 10.47 3.29 -9.74
C ASP A 78 9.25 3.45 -8.84
N VAL A 79 9.03 4.69 -8.38
CA VAL A 79 7.96 5.08 -7.47
C VAL A 79 7.26 6.33 -8.00
N GLN A 80 5.96 6.25 -8.22
CA GLN A 80 5.16 7.37 -8.74
C GLN A 80 3.94 7.63 -7.87
N VAL A 81 3.51 8.89 -7.82
CA VAL A 81 2.25 9.30 -7.19
C VAL A 81 1.17 9.44 -8.26
N PHE A 82 0.01 8.85 -7.99
CA PHE A 82 -1.19 9.03 -8.81
C PHE A 82 -2.33 9.48 -7.90
N ASP A 83 -2.64 10.76 -7.95
CA ASP A 83 -3.71 11.39 -7.16
C ASP A 83 -4.54 12.37 -8.01
N GLY A 84 -5.45 13.11 -7.36
CA GLY A 84 -6.30 14.09 -8.04
C GLY A 84 -5.55 15.24 -8.68
N ASP A 85 -4.32 15.53 -8.24
CA ASP A 85 -3.48 16.62 -8.75
C ASP A 85 -2.47 16.15 -9.81
N THR A 86 -2.40 14.85 -10.08
CA THR A 86 -1.59 14.28 -11.16
C THR A 86 -2.15 14.74 -12.50
N ASN A 87 -1.36 15.46 -13.27
CA ASN A 87 -1.80 16.03 -14.55
C ASN A 87 -1.96 14.96 -15.65
N GLN A 88 -2.58 15.32 -16.78
CA GLN A 88 -2.89 14.36 -17.84
C GLN A 88 -1.65 13.75 -18.51
N VAL A 89 -0.54 14.51 -18.58
CA VAL A 89 0.71 14.03 -19.18
C VAL A 89 1.32 12.96 -18.26
N GLU A 90 1.44 13.27 -16.97
CA GLU A 90 1.92 12.33 -15.95
C GLU A 90 1.05 11.06 -15.87
N ARG A 91 -0.28 11.21 -15.92
CA ARG A 91 -1.21 10.07 -15.94
C ARG A 91 -0.98 9.15 -17.13
N ARG A 92 -0.77 9.73 -18.31
CA ARG A 92 -0.47 8.96 -19.52
C ARG A 92 0.86 8.22 -19.37
N GLU A 93 1.88 8.91 -18.91
CA GLU A 93 3.20 8.32 -18.68
C GLU A 93 3.14 7.14 -17.71
N ILE A 94 2.44 7.28 -16.59
CA ILE A 94 2.24 6.20 -15.62
C ILE A 94 1.54 4.99 -16.24
N VAL A 95 0.56 5.22 -17.13
CA VAL A 95 -0.15 4.13 -17.82
C VAL A 95 0.74 3.45 -18.87
N GLU A 96 1.56 4.20 -19.58
CA GLU A 96 2.47 3.68 -20.62
C GLU A 96 3.71 3.00 -20.00
N ASN A 97 4.22 3.54 -18.90
CA ASN A 97 5.39 3.07 -18.18
C ASN A 97 5.05 2.88 -16.69
N PRO A 98 4.35 1.80 -16.30
CA PRO A 98 3.91 1.59 -14.94
C PRO A 98 5.07 1.51 -13.95
N PRO A 99 5.02 2.23 -12.81
CA PRO A 99 6.03 2.14 -11.76
C PRO A 99 5.92 0.80 -11.01
N HIS A 100 6.97 0.43 -10.29
CA HIS A 100 6.94 -0.72 -9.40
C HIS A 100 6.06 -0.46 -8.16
N ILE A 101 6.14 0.76 -7.62
CA ILE A 101 5.35 1.22 -6.48
C ILE A 101 4.50 2.42 -6.91
N LEU A 102 3.19 2.31 -6.71
CA LEU A 102 2.25 3.39 -6.94
C LEU A 102 1.73 3.91 -5.61
N ILE A 103 1.87 5.21 -5.39
CA ILE A 103 1.33 5.89 -4.21
C ILE A 103 0.03 6.58 -4.59
N THR A 104 -1.04 6.34 -3.84
CA THR A 104 -2.38 6.87 -4.14
C THR A 104 -3.25 6.98 -2.87
N ASN A 105 -4.53 7.24 -3.04
CA ASN A 105 -5.55 7.22 -1.99
C ASN A 105 -6.78 6.42 -2.43
N PHE A 106 -7.68 6.11 -1.49
CA PHE A 106 -8.87 5.31 -1.80
C PHE A 106 -9.87 6.03 -2.69
N ASP A 107 -9.96 7.35 -2.67
CA ASP A 107 -10.88 8.11 -3.54
C ASP A 107 -10.50 7.93 -5.01
N VAL A 108 -9.21 8.00 -5.31
CA VAL A 108 -8.67 7.77 -6.67
C VAL A 108 -8.91 6.32 -7.10
N LEU A 109 -8.63 5.35 -6.23
CA LEU A 109 -8.90 3.94 -6.50
C LEU A 109 -10.38 3.69 -6.76
N HIS A 110 -11.26 4.27 -5.92
CA HIS A 110 -12.70 4.16 -6.09
C HIS A 110 -13.16 4.68 -7.45
N TYR A 111 -12.76 5.89 -7.81
CA TYR A 111 -13.11 6.50 -9.09
C TYR A 111 -12.73 5.62 -10.28
N HIS A 112 -11.46 5.21 -10.34
CA HIS A 112 -10.95 4.46 -11.48
C HIS A 112 -11.47 3.02 -11.56
N LEU A 113 -11.68 2.36 -10.44
CA LEU A 113 -12.29 1.03 -10.40
C LEU A 113 -13.77 1.06 -10.79
N TRP A 114 -14.47 2.10 -10.39
CA TRP A 114 -15.89 2.28 -10.76
C TRP A 114 -16.05 2.52 -12.26
N HIS A 115 -15.24 3.40 -12.82
CA HIS A 115 -15.31 3.76 -14.25
C HIS A 115 -14.53 2.82 -15.17
N GLN A 116 -13.90 1.80 -14.65
CA GLN A 116 -13.10 0.81 -15.40
C GLN A 116 -12.12 1.47 -16.39
N THR A 117 -11.38 2.46 -15.93
CA THR A 117 -10.43 3.22 -16.73
C THR A 117 -9.19 2.40 -17.08
N LYS A 118 -8.37 2.89 -18.02
CA LYS A 118 -7.06 2.29 -18.31
C LYS A 118 -6.15 2.19 -17.09
N PHE A 119 -6.26 3.12 -16.14
CA PHE A 119 -5.54 3.08 -14.88
C PHE A 119 -5.91 1.84 -14.04
N SER A 120 -7.18 1.44 -14.03
CA SER A 120 -7.59 0.26 -13.25
C SER A 120 -6.92 -1.02 -13.72
N SER A 121 -6.56 -1.12 -15.00
CA SER A 121 -5.85 -2.29 -15.53
C SER A 121 -4.41 -2.40 -15.02
N LEU A 122 -3.77 -1.29 -14.64
CA LEU A 122 -2.43 -1.31 -14.03
C LEU A 122 -2.42 -2.04 -12.70
N LEU A 123 -3.53 -1.98 -11.97
CA LEU A 123 -3.68 -2.60 -10.66
C LEU A 123 -3.78 -4.13 -10.73
N SER A 124 -4.04 -4.69 -11.92
CA SER A 124 -4.19 -6.15 -12.10
C SER A 124 -2.94 -6.96 -11.77
N THR A 125 -1.77 -6.35 -11.84
CA THR A 125 -0.48 -6.98 -11.54
C THR A 125 -0.07 -6.84 -10.07
N MET A 126 -0.81 -6.07 -9.28
CA MET A 126 -0.51 -5.78 -7.88
C MET A 126 -0.45 -7.08 -7.05
N LYS A 127 0.58 -7.19 -6.22
CA LYS A 127 0.79 -8.29 -5.26
C LYS A 127 0.72 -7.85 -3.81
N VAL A 128 0.99 -6.57 -3.54
CA VAL A 128 1.00 -6.02 -2.18
C VAL A 128 0.20 -4.73 -2.14
N LEU A 129 -0.71 -4.62 -1.18
CA LEU A 129 -1.39 -3.38 -0.83
C LEU A 129 -0.93 -2.94 0.57
N VAL A 130 -0.30 -1.78 0.65
CA VAL A 130 0.09 -1.14 1.90
C VAL A 130 -0.89 -0.02 2.21
N VAL A 131 -1.47 -0.03 3.39
CA VAL A 131 -2.41 1.00 3.86
C VAL A 131 -1.83 1.65 5.11
N ASP A 132 -1.37 2.88 4.97
CA ASP A 132 -0.87 3.66 6.11
C ASP A 132 -2.00 4.40 6.81
N GLU A 133 -1.82 4.69 8.09
CA GLU A 133 -2.80 5.32 8.97
C GLU A 133 -4.17 4.60 8.92
N ALA A 134 -4.15 3.28 8.94
CA ALA A 134 -5.36 2.45 8.76
C ALA A 134 -6.50 2.77 9.73
N HIS A 135 -6.18 3.30 10.93
CA HIS A 135 -7.17 3.70 11.94
C HIS A 135 -8.14 4.79 11.48
N VAL A 136 -7.80 5.58 10.44
CA VAL A 136 -8.71 6.64 9.94
C VAL A 136 -9.89 6.07 9.14
N TYR A 137 -9.80 4.81 8.68
CA TYR A 137 -10.82 4.16 7.87
C TYR A 137 -11.89 3.46 8.73
N SER A 138 -12.47 4.16 9.68
CA SER A 138 -13.53 3.67 10.56
C SER A 138 -14.93 4.13 10.11
N GLY A 139 -15.97 3.50 10.63
CA GLY A 139 -17.35 3.86 10.37
C GLY A 139 -17.79 3.70 8.91
N ILE A 140 -18.59 4.62 8.40
CA ILE A 140 -19.13 4.61 7.03
C ILE A 140 -18.00 4.64 6.00
N PHE A 141 -16.96 5.41 6.26
CA PHE A 141 -15.80 5.49 5.37
C PHE A 141 -15.07 4.14 5.27
N GLY A 142 -14.91 3.44 6.37
CA GLY A 142 -14.35 2.08 6.39
C GLY A 142 -15.19 1.08 5.60
N SER A 143 -16.51 1.18 5.65
CA SER A 143 -17.39 0.34 4.83
C SER A 143 -17.16 0.55 3.34
N ASN A 144 -16.99 1.80 2.90
CA ASN A 144 -16.66 2.11 1.51
C ASN A 144 -15.30 1.54 1.10
N VAL A 145 -14.29 1.68 1.96
CA VAL A 145 -12.94 1.12 1.73
C VAL A 145 -12.99 -0.40 1.60
N HIS A 146 -13.77 -1.09 2.43
CA HIS A 146 -13.97 -2.53 2.32
C HIS A 146 -14.47 -2.96 0.92
N TYR A 147 -15.44 -2.24 0.36
CA TYR A 147 -15.93 -2.50 -1.00
C TYR A 147 -14.92 -2.19 -2.09
N ILE A 148 -14.10 -1.13 -1.91
CA ILE A 148 -12.99 -0.83 -2.83
C ILE A 148 -11.99 -1.99 -2.84
N ILE A 149 -11.63 -2.51 -1.67
CA ILE A 149 -10.73 -3.66 -1.53
C ILE A 149 -11.32 -4.91 -2.19
N LYS A 150 -12.62 -5.18 -2.04
CA LYS A 150 -13.28 -6.27 -2.76
C LYS A 150 -13.15 -6.15 -4.28
N ARG A 151 -13.27 -4.94 -4.82
CA ARG A 151 -13.08 -4.69 -6.26
C ARG A 151 -11.63 -4.92 -6.68
N LEU A 152 -10.66 -4.44 -5.89
CA LEU A 152 -9.24 -4.72 -6.13
C LEU A 152 -8.95 -6.21 -6.20
N LYS A 153 -9.46 -7.00 -5.25
CA LYS A 153 -9.31 -8.46 -5.26
C LYS A 153 -9.86 -9.13 -6.53
N ARG A 154 -10.90 -8.57 -7.13
CA ARG A 154 -11.52 -9.10 -8.35
C ARG A 154 -10.69 -8.84 -9.61
N ILE A 155 -10.02 -7.69 -9.69
CA ILE A 155 -9.24 -7.31 -10.87
C ILE A 155 -7.80 -7.80 -10.81
N CYS A 156 -7.28 -8.09 -9.62
CA CYS A 156 -5.91 -8.58 -9.46
C CYS A 156 -5.80 -10.05 -9.86
N SER A 157 -4.81 -10.35 -10.70
CA SER A 157 -4.51 -11.72 -11.13
C SER A 157 -3.87 -12.56 -10.03
N ASN A 158 -3.26 -11.89 -9.06
CA ASN A 158 -2.58 -12.51 -7.93
C ASN A 158 -3.38 -12.34 -6.64
N LYS A 159 -3.13 -13.24 -5.68
CA LYS A 159 -3.57 -13.01 -4.30
C LYS A 159 -2.82 -11.82 -3.73
N ILE A 160 -3.57 -10.82 -3.23
CA ILE A 160 -2.99 -9.62 -2.64
C ILE A 160 -2.54 -9.92 -1.20
N GLN A 161 -1.30 -9.54 -0.89
CA GLN A 161 -0.82 -9.44 0.48
C GLN A 161 -1.18 -8.05 1.03
N PHE A 162 -1.76 -8.00 2.22
CA PHE A 162 -2.15 -6.75 2.89
C PHE A 162 -1.17 -6.40 4.00
N VAL A 163 -0.69 -5.17 3.99
CA VAL A 163 0.14 -4.62 5.07
C VAL A 163 -0.49 -3.31 5.53
N ALA A 164 -0.83 -3.22 6.79
CA ALA A 164 -1.38 -2.00 7.39
C ALA A 164 -0.40 -1.41 8.39
N ALA A 165 -0.33 -0.10 8.43
CA ALA A 165 0.33 0.63 9.51
C ALA A 165 -0.71 1.49 10.22
N SER A 166 -0.69 1.52 11.54
CA SER A 166 -1.65 2.24 12.36
C SER A 166 -0.98 2.82 13.60
N ALA A 167 -1.50 3.95 14.07
CA ALA A 167 -1.31 4.32 15.46
C ALA A 167 -2.04 3.32 16.37
N THR A 168 -1.77 3.38 17.66
CA THR A 168 -2.43 2.52 18.65
C THR A 168 -3.95 2.63 18.54
N LEU A 169 -4.59 1.50 18.28
CA LEU A 169 -6.03 1.36 18.08
C LEU A 169 -6.54 0.21 18.95
N GLU A 170 -7.63 0.43 19.67
CA GLU A 170 -8.29 -0.65 20.36
C GLU A 170 -8.77 -1.71 19.34
N ASP A 171 -8.33 -2.96 19.55
CA ASP A 171 -8.64 -4.09 18.65
C ASP A 171 -8.24 -3.89 17.18
N ALA A 172 -7.04 -3.35 16.93
CA ALA A 172 -6.52 -3.10 15.59
C ALA A 172 -6.57 -4.33 14.68
N LYS A 173 -6.35 -5.51 15.23
CA LYS A 173 -6.37 -6.76 14.47
C LYS A 173 -7.75 -7.05 13.89
N ASN A 174 -8.79 -7.07 14.72
CA ASN A 174 -10.16 -7.33 14.27
C ASN A 174 -10.64 -6.26 13.27
N PHE A 175 -10.32 -5.00 13.56
CA PHE A 175 -10.62 -3.89 12.67
C PHE A 175 -10.04 -4.11 11.25
N CYS A 176 -8.74 -4.40 11.15
CA CYS A 176 -8.10 -4.62 9.85
C CYS A 176 -8.54 -5.93 9.19
N GLU A 177 -8.80 -6.98 9.95
CA GLU A 177 -9.36 -8.23 9.41
C GLU A 177 -10.74 -8.01 8.77
N GLN A 178 -11.57 -7.17 9.36
CA GLN A 178 -12.86 -6.78 8.77
C GLN A 178 -12.67 -5.87 7.54
N LEU A 179 -11.75 -4.90 7.61
CA LEU A 179 -11.48 -3.96 6.52
C LEU A 179 -10.99 -4.69 5.26
N PHE A 180 -10.03 -5.58 5.42
CA PHE A 180 -9.38 -6.30 4.31
C PHE A 180 -10.04 -7.64 3.96
N GLY A 181 -10.85 -8.20 4.86
CA GLY A 181 -11.49 -9.50 4.67
C GLY A 181 -10.49 -10.66 4.62
N VAL A 182 -9.40 -10.57 5.37
CA VAL A 182 -8.35 -11.59 5.51
C VAL A 182 -7.85 -11.67 6.94
N LYS A 183 -7.23 -12.79 7.30
CA LYS A 183 -6.54 -12.91 8.58
C LYS A 183 -5.26 -12.09 8.59
N MET A 184 -4.98 -11.43 9.71
CA MET A 184 -3.85 -10.54 9.90
C MET A 184 -3.02 -10.97 11.10
N LYS A 185 -1.69 -10.85 10.97
CA LYS A 185 -0.78 -10.86 12.13
C LYS A 185 -0.59 -9.43 12.63
N ILE A 186 -0.39 -9.25 13.92
CA ILE A 186 -0.13 -7.94 14.50
C ILE A 186 1.29 -7.89 15.07
N VAL A 187 1.99 -6.80 14.75
CA VAL A 187 3.31 -6.47 15.27
C VAL A 187 3.20 -5.17 16.05
N HIS A 188 3.53 -5.21 17.33
CA HIS A 188 3.46 -4.07 18.23
C HIS A 188 4.82 -3.38 18.35
N GLY A 189 4.87 -2.08 18.01
CA GLY A 189 5.98 -1.20 18.29
C GLY A 189 5.75 -0.46 19.61
N SER A 190 6.65 -0.64 20.54
CA SER A 190 6.71 0.11 21.81
C SER A 190 7.69 1.28 21.71
#